data_9b4542735a6cdf3cc000eb2a4e0db185
#
_entry.id   9b4542735a6cdf3cc000eb2a4e0db185
#
_cell.length_a   1.000
_cell.length_b   1.000
_cell.length_c   1.000
_cell.angle_alpha   90.00
_cell.angle_beta   90.00
_cell.angle_gamma   90.00
#
_symmetry.space_group_name_H-M   'P 1'
#
loop_
_entity.id
_entity.type
_entity.pdbx_description
1 polymer ?
#
loop_
_entity_poly.entity_id
_entity_poly.type
_entity_poly.pdbx_seq_one_letter_code
_entity_poly.pdbx_strand_id
1 'polypeptide(L)'
;MTKTKVKSAAVVCIVLTAAVAAMAGISVTSAVAQANSAYSVNIINKPGIGEYLTNATGFTLYTFKVDVQNSGQSKCVGKCIQSWPAFYVANLSLPSQLSASSFTVVTRTDGSKQLAYEGWPLYYYWNDTAPGDVNGQGALNVWYACTFPAPFADATAATATADTTSGSGGGW
;
A
#
# COMPACT_ATOMS: atom_id res chain seq x y z
N MET A 1 51.44 -45.97 41.58
CA MET A 1 50.31 -46.89 41.45
C MET A 1 49.34 -46.61 42.55
N THR A 2 48.30 -45.87 42.27
CA THR A 2 47.17 -45.69 43.23
C THR A 2 45.90 -45.37 42.43
N LYS A 3 44.98 -46.32 42.45
CA LYS A 3 43.66 -46.22 41.79
C LYS A 3 42.69 -45.51 42.71
N THR A 4 42.17 -44.40 42.31
CA THR A 4 41.09 -43.70 43.03
C THR A 4 39.74 -44.06 42.41
N LYS A 5 38.89 -44.72 43.19
CA LYS A 5 37.50 -45.04 42.84
C LYS A 5 36.64 -43.81 43.07
N VAL A 6 35.90 -43.35 42.07
CA VAL A 6 34.87 -42.36 42.21
C VAL A 6 33.50 -43.04 42.44
N LYS A 7 32.90 -42.75 43.53
CA LYS A 7 31.54 -43.26 43.91
C LYS A 7 30.45 -42.42 43.24
N SER A 8 29.58 -43.11 42.54
CA SER A 8 28.35 -42.53 41.95
C SER A 8 27.35 -42.19 43.06
N ALA A 9 26.94 -40.93 43.16
CA ALA A 9 25.82 -40.51 43.98
C ALA A 9 24.64 -40.17 43.08
N ALA A 10 23.60 -40.97 43.14
CA ALA A 10 22.33 -40.74 42.50
C ALA A 10 21.56 -39.67 43.29
N VAL A 11 21.29 -38.53 42.64
CA VAL A 11 20.40 -37.51 43.20
C VAL A 11 19.03 -37.67 42.51
N VAL A 12 18.08 -38.11 43.29
CA VAL A 12 16.66 -38.15 42.91
C VAL A 12 16.10 -36.75 43.06
N CYS A 13 15.86 -36.05 41.93
CA CYS A 13 15.13 -34.80 41.94
C CYS A 13 13.65 -35.04 41.69
N ILE A 14 12.85 -34.73 42.71
CA ILE A 14 11.39 -34.73 42.71
C ILE A 14 10.93 -33.63 41.76
N VAL A 15 10.19 -34.01 40.74
CA VAL A 15 9.58 -33.07 39.79
C VAL A 15 8.30 -32.53 40.38
N LEU A 16 8.29 -31.27 40.82
CA LEU A 16 7.07 -30.52 41.05
C LEU A 16 6.56 -30.00 39.73
N THR A 17 5.48 -30.56 39.23
CA THR A 17 4.73 -30.04 38.10
C THR A 17 3.90 -28.82 38.51
N ALA A 18 4.39 -27.62 38.28
CA ALA A 18 3.57 -26.43 38.30
C ALA A 18 2.96 -26.25 36.91
N ALA A 19 1.67 -26.51 36.78
CA ALA A 19 0.90 -26.20 35.58
C ALA A 19 0.74 -24.66 35.48
N VAL A 20 1.54 -23.99 34.68
CA VAL A 20 1.30 -22.61 34.27
C VAL A 20 0.41 -22.66 33.04
N ALA A 21 -0.85 -22.28 33.18
CA ALA A 21 -1.74 -22.01 32.05
C ALA A 21 -1.23 -20.78 31.30
N ALA A 22 -0.50 -21.01 30.24
CA ALA A 22 -0.13 -19.95 29.30
C ALA A 22 -1.35 -19.54 28.47
N MET A 23 -1.97 -18.43 28.83
CA MET A 23 -2.87 -17.71 27.92
C MET A 23 -2.05 -17.27 26.71
N ALA A 24 -2.12 -18.04 25.64
CA ALA A 24 -1.58 -17.64 24.35
C ALA A 24 -2.42 -16.47 23.81
N GLY A 25 -1.98 -15.26 24.09
CA GLY A 25 -2.46 -14.08 23.40
C GLY A 25 -2.11 -14.22 21.92
N ILE A 26 -3.13 -14.41 21.08
CA ILE A 26 -2.97 -14.39 19.64
C ILE A 26 -2.68 -12.95 19.25
N SER A 27 -1.40 -12.56 19.22
CA SER A 27 -0.97 -11.33 18.58
C SER A 27 -1.17 -11.53 17.08
N VAL A 28 -2.27 -11.04 16.53
CA VAL A 28 -2.42 -10.84 15.10
C VAL A 28 -1.48 -9.70 14.70
N THR A 29 -0.22 -10.03 14.51
CA THR A 29 0.68 -9.19 13.73
C THR A 29 0.14 -9.23 12.31
N SER A 30 -0.53 -8.15 11.90
CA SER A 30 -0.78 -7.88 10.49
C SER A 30 0.59 -7.75 9.82
N ALA A 31 1.10 -8.86 9.31
CA ALA A 31 2.21 -8.83 8.39
C ALA A 31 1.71 -8.06 7.15
N VAL A 32 2.07 -6.79 7.04
CA VAL A 32 2.05 -6.09 5.76
C VAL A 32 3.03 -6.89 4.90
N ALA A 33 2.46 -7.76 4.06
CA ALA A 33 3.24 -8.49 3.08
C ALA A 33 3.97 -7.44 2.25
N GLN A 34 5.27 -7.38 2.41
CA GLN A 34 6.15 -6.70 1.46
C GLN A 34 6.06 -7.50 0.17
N ALA A 35 5.06 -7.15 -0.63
CA ALA A 35 4.95 -7.68 -1.96
C ALA A 35 6.07 -7.06 -2.78
N ASN A 36 7.14 -7.84 -2.98
CA ASN A 36 7.97 -7.67 -4.15
C ASN A 36 7.07 -8.09 -5.33
N SER A 37 6.18 -7.19 -5.70
CA SER A 37 5.12 -7.45 -6.66
C SER A 37 5.73 -7.56 -8.06
N ALA A 38 5.29 -8.54 -8.83
CA ALA A 38 5.58 -8.64 -10.25
C ALA A 38 5.05 -7.42 -11.05
N TYR A 39 4.25 -6.57 -10.41
CA TYR A 39 3.61 -5.40 -11.01
C TYR A 39 4.34 -4.11 -10.65
N SER A 40 4.44 -3.19 -11.61
CA SER A 40 5.03 -1.87 -11.41
C SER A 40 4.11 -0.89 -10.68
N VAL A 41 2.80 -1.14 -10.73
CA VAL A 41 1.77 -0.45 -9.94
C VAL A 41 0.87 -1.48 -9.29
N ASN A 42 0.51 -1.27 -8.03
CA ASN A 42 -0.34 -2.14 -7.24
C ASN A 42 -1.48 -1.36 -6.61
N ILE A 43 -2.53 -2.08 -6.19
CA ILE A 43 -3.61 -1.56 -5.37
C ILE A 43 -3.44 -2.15 -3.98
N ILE A 44 -3.43 -1.29 -2.95
CA ILE A 44 -3.48 -1.73 -1.56
C ILE A 44 -4.60 -0.99 -0.82
N ASN A 45 -5.09 -1.59 0.26
CA ASN A 45 -6.13 -1.01 1.09
C ASN A 45 -5.55 -0.54 2.42
N LYS A 46 -5.95 0.66 2.87
CA LYS A 46 -5.58 1.20 4.18
C LYS A 46 -6.80 1.81 4.87
N PRO A 47 -7.08 1.46 6.14
CA PRO A 47 -8.14 2.12 6.91
C PRO A 47 -8.00 3.64 6.88
N GLY A 48 -9.10 4.34 6.61
CA GLY A 48 -9.15 5.80 6.52
C GLY A 48 -8.74 6.40 5.16
N ILE A 49 -8.23 5.58 4.23
CA ILE A 49 -7.91 5.99 2.85
C ILE A 49 -8.74 5.20 1.84
N GLY A 50 -8.96 3.91 2.11
CA GLY A 50 -9.54 2.95 1.17
C GLY A 50 -8.47 2.32 0.27
N GLU A 51 -8.87 1.90 -0.92
CA GLU A 51 -7.95 1.37 -1.93
C GLU A 51 -7.21 2.51 -2.64
N TYR A 52 -5.90 2.35 -2.80
CA TYR A 52 -5.05 3.35 -3.44
C TYR A 52 -3.85 2.70 -4.13
N LEU A 53 -3.21 3.45 -5.02
CA LEU A 53 -2.11 2.97 -5.83
C LEU A 53 -0.77 3.10 -5.10
N THR A 54 0.08 2.08 -5.30
CA THR A 54 1.48 2.07 -4.89
C THR A 54 2.38 1.63 -6.04
N ASN A 55 3.68 1.89 -5.91
CA ASN A 55 4.66 1.31 -6.81
C ASN A 55 4.93 -0.18 -6.49
N ALA A 56 5.85 -0.81 -7.23
CA ALA A 56 6.26 -2.21 -7.06
C ALA A 56 6.78 -2.55 -5.66
N THR A 57 7.35 -1.59 -4.95
CA THR A 57 7.93 -1.76 -3.61
C THR A 57 7.00 -1.29 -2.50
N GLY A 58 5.76 -0.91 -2.82
CA GLY A 58 4.73 -0.54 -1.84
C GLY A 58 4.76 0.93 -1.41
N PHE A 59 5.57 1.79 -2.04
CA PHE A 59 5.51 3.23 -1.79
C PHE A 59 4.27 3.84 -2.41
N THR A 60 3.60 4.72 -1.67
CA THR A 60 2.36 5.37 -2.07
C THR A 60 2.54 6.27 -3.29
N LEU A 61 1.59 6.19 -4.22
CA LEU A 61 1.48 7.12 -5.33
C LEU A 61 0.43 8.17 -5.01
N TYR A 62 0.79 9.43 -5.22
CA TYR A 62 -0.03 10.60 -4.91
C TYR A 62 -0.49 11.32 -6.15
N THR A 63 -1.58 12.08 -6.01
CA THR A 63 -2.11 13.02 -6.99
C THR A 63 -2.18 14.42 -6.39
N PHE A 64 -2.08 15.43 -7.24
CA PHE A 64 -2.04 16.85 -6.88
C PHE A 64 -3.28 17.55 -7.41
N LYS A 65 -4.16 18.05 -6.53
CA LYS A 65 -5.43 18.71 -6.92
C LYS A 65 -5.25 19.99 -7.75
N VAL A 66 -4.05 20.59 -7.75
CA VAL A 66 -3.76 21.76 -8.56
C VAL A 66 -3.40 21.40 -10.01
N ASP A 67 -3.05 20.13 -10.26
CA ASP A 67 -2.93 19.64 -11.63
C ASP A 67 -4.29 19.73 -12.34
N VAL A 68 -4.28 19.79 -13.65
CA VAL A 68 -5.49 19.74 -14.47
C VAL A 68 -5.57 18.36 -15.10
N GLN A 69 -6.63 17.63 -14.79
CA GLN A 69 -6.86 16.28 -15.32
C GLN A 69 -6.80 16.31 -16.86
N ASN A 70 -6.14 15.31 -17.44
CA ASN A 70 -5.97 15.15 -18.89
C ASN A 70 -5.26 16.32 -19.60
N SER A 71 -4.62 17.24 -18.89
CA SER A 71 -3.85 18.33 -19.51
C SER A 71 -2.55 17.88 -20.17
N GLY A 72 -2.08 16.67 -19.84
CA GLY A 72 -0.75 16.20 -20.24
C GLY A 72 0.42 16.97 -19.61
N GLN A 73 0.16 17.76 -18.56
CA GLN A 73 1.15 18.58 -17.87
C GLN A 73 1.02 18.49 -16.35
N SER A 74 2.15 18.71 -15.66
CA SER A 74 2.21 18.82 -14.20
C SER A 74 2.41 20.28 -13.80
N LYS A 75 1.68 20.71 -12.75
CA LYS A 75 1.88 22.03 -12.11
C LYS A 75 2.95 21.99 -11.01
N CYS A 76 3.38 20.80 -10.59
CA CYS A 76 4.43 20.62 -9.59
C CYS A 76 5.81 20.76 -10.26
N VAL A 77 6.35 21.97 -10.25
CA VAL A 77 7.65 22.34 -10.84
C VAL A 77 8.58 23.00 -9.82
N GLY A 78 9.85 23.15 -10.15
CA GLY A 78 10.84 23.80 -9.29
C GLY A 78 11.01 23.09 -7.94
N LYS A 79 10.83 23.81 -6.84
CA LYS A 79 10.97 23.23 -5.48
C LYS A 79 9.92 22.17 -5.16
N CYS A 80 8.76 22.20 -5.81
CA CYS A 80 7.70 21.22 -5.60
C CYS A 80 8.19 19.81 -5.89
N ILE A 81 8.91 19.59 -7.01
CA ILE A 81 9.37 18.28 -7.43
C ILE A 81 10.43 17.66 -6.50
N GLN A 82 11.08 18.47 -5.66
CA GLN A 82 12.00 17.97 -4.64
C GLN A 82 11.25 17.25 -3.50
N SER A 83 10.08 17.78 -3.15
CA SER A 83 9.22 17.17 -2.11
C SER A 83 8.27 16.12 -2.70
N TRP A 84 7.91 16.24 -3.96
CA TRP A 84 6.98 15.37 -4.67
C TRP A 84 7.59 14.84 -5.98
N PRO A 85 8.54 13.90 -5.90
CA PRO A 85 9.18 13.34 -7.08
C PRO A 85 8.18 12.68 -8.03
N ALA A 86 8.37 12.87 -9.34
CA ALA A 86 7.51 12.27 -10.35
C ALA A 86 7.66 10.74 -10.37
N PHE A 87 6.54 10.02 -10.48
CA PHE A 87 6.54 8.58 -10.69
C PHE A 87 6.60 8.26 -12.18
N TYR A 88 7.54 7.42 -12.57
CA TYR A 88 7.63 6.89 -13.94
C TYR A 88 8.22 5.49 -13.96
N VAL A 89 7.66 4.63 -14.81
CA VAL A 89 8.23 3.34 -15.20
C VAL A 89 8.11 3.18 -16.71
N ALA A 90 9.15 2.67 -17.35
CA ALA A 90 9.15 2.49 -18.81
C ALA A 90 8.28 1.32 -19.27
N ASN A 91 8.26 0.23 -18.48
CA ASN A 91 7.49 -0.97 -18.76
C ASN A 91 6.41 -1.11 -17.68
N LEU A 92 5.19 -0.77 -18.06
CA LEU A 92 4.04 -0.84 -17.16
C LEU A 92 3.56 -2.29 -17.05
N SER A 93 3.60 -2.85 -15.84
CA SER A 93 3.03 -4.15 -15.49
C SER A 93 1.98 -3.95 -14.41
N LEU A 94 0.78 -4.47 -14.62
CA LEU A 94 -0.41 -4.16 -13.84
C LEU A 94 -1.15 -5.43 -13.39
N PRO A 95 -1.75 -5.43 -12.19
CA PRO A 95 -2.72 -6.45 -11.80
C PRO A 95 -4.00 -6.33 -12.64
N SER A 96 -4.79 -7.40 -12.69
CA SER A 96 -5.99 -7.49 -13.54
C SER A 96 -7.06 -6.42 -13.27
N GLN A 97 -7.04 -5.81 -12.07
CA GLN A 97 -7.97 -4.73 -11.70
C GLN A 97 -7.63 -3.38 -12.36
N LEU A 98 -6.39 -3.20 -12.83
CA LEU A 98 -5.93 -1.98 -13.48
C LEU A 98 -5.83 -2.17 -14.99
N SER A 99 -6.40 -1.24 -15.75
CA SER A 99 -6.27 -1.22 -17.22
C SER A 99 -5.08 -0.35 -17.63
N ALA A 100 -4.30 -0.82 -18.60
CA ALA A 100 -3.24 -0.03 -19.19
C ALA A 100 -3.75 1.25 -19.87
N SER A 101 -5.00 1.24 -20.36
CA SER A 101 -5.64 2.41 -20.96
C SER A 101 -5.91 3.56 -19.97
N SER A 102 -5.96 3.26 -18.66
CA SER A 102 -6.09 4.26 -17.60
C SER A 102 -4.78 5.02 -17.33
N PHE A 103 -3.67 4.57 -17.92
CA PHE A 103 -2.37 5.20 -17.73
C PHE A 103 -1.90 5.91 -18.98
N THR A 104 -1.33 7.10 -18.80
CA THR A 104 -0.72 7.89 -19.88
C THR A 104 0.65 8.40 -19.43
N VAL A 105 1.51 8.72 -20.42
CA VAL A 105 2.82 9.32 -20.14
C VAL A 105 2.74 10.82 -20.37
N VAL A 106 3.04 11.57 -19.34
CA VAL A 106 3.21 13.04 -19.37
C VAL A 106 4.68 13.35 -19.63
N THR A 107 4.97 14.24 -20.56
CA THR A 107 6.31 14.83 -20.72
C THR A 107 6.34 16.16 -19.98
N ARG A 108 7.16 16.23 -18.96
CA ARG A 108 7.31 17.42 -18.11
C ARG A 108 8.08 18.54 -18.83
N THR A 109 8.00 19.76 -18.31
CA THR A 109 8.70 20.92 -18.89
C THR A 109 10.23 20.80 -18.89
N ASP A 110 10.79 19.96 -18.00
CA ASP A 110 12.21 19.63 -17.93
C ASP A 110 12.62 18.48 -18.87
N GLY A 111 11.69 17.96 -19.68
CA GLY A 111 11.89 16.83 -20.58
C GLY A 111 11.79 15.46 -19.92
N SER A 112 11.68 15.36 -18.60
CA SER A 112 11.48 14.09 -17.90
C SER A 112 10.09 13.53 -18.17
N LYS A 113 9.94 12.19 -17.97
CA LYS A 113 8.67 11.50 -18.13
C LYS A 113 8.02 11.26 -16.76
N GLN A 114 6.71 11.27 -16.77
CA GLN A 114 5.88 10.96 -15.59
C GLN A 114 4.67 10.15 -16.02
N LEU A 115 4.27 9.15 -15.24
CA LEU A 115 2.98 8.49 -15.46
C LEU A 115 1.84 9.32 -14.87
N ALA A 116 0.70 9.26 -15.54
CA ALA A 116 -0.57 9.71 -15.02
C ALA A 116 -1.55 8.54 -14.98
N TYR A 117 -2.42 8.51 -13.98
CA TYR A 117 -3.54 7.58 -13.84
C TYR A 117 -4.85 8.35 -13.95
N GLU A 118 -5.76 7.91 -14.82
CA GLU A 118 -7.02 8.60 -15.12
C GLU A 118 -6.81 10.09 -15.42
N GLY A 119 -5.70 10.41 -16.12
CA GLY A 119 -5.31 11.77 -16.49
C GLY A 119 -4.69 12.62 -15.38
N TRP A 120 -4.49 12.06 -14.18
CA TRP A 120 -3.84 12.72 -13.04
C TRP A 120 -2.39 12.29 -12.94
N PRO A 121 -1.39 13.22 -13.03
CA PRO A 121 0.02 12.91 -12.84
C PRO A 121 0.29 12.26 -11.47
N LEU A 122 1.16 11.25 -11.44
CA LEU A 122 1.48 10.47 -10.24
C LEU A 122 2.82 10.89 -9.65
N TYR A 123 2.87 11.00 -8.32
CA TYR A 123 4.03 11.46 -7.57
C TYR A 123 4.34 10.53 -6.40
N TYR A 124 5.61 10.58 -5.96
CA TYR A 124 6.00 10.15 -4.62
C TYR A 124 5.91 11.31 -3.62
N TYR A 125 6.08 10.98 -2.35
CA TYR A 125 6.31 11.97 -1.30
C TYR A 125 7.65 11.70 -0.62
N TRP A 126 8.47 12.73 -0.47
CA TRP A 126 9.84 12.61 0.04
C TRP A 126 9.92 12.04 1.46
N ASN A 127 8.89 12.24 2.28
CA ASN A 127 8.84 11.79 3.67
C ASN A 127 8.17 10.42 3.85
N ASP A 128 7.79 9.75 2.79
CA ASP A 128 7.45 8.32 2.83
C ASP A 128 8.75 7.53 2.84
N THR A 129 9.07 6.89 3.96
CA THR A 129 10.35 6.22 4.20
C THR A 129 10.24 4.71 4.18
N ALA A 130 9.01 4.17 4.26
CA ALA A 130 8.73 2.75 4.24
C ALA A 130 7.51 2.43 3.35
N PRO A 131 7.43 1.20 2.82
CA PRO A 131 6.24 0.70 2.14
C PRO A 131 4.98 0.87 3.00
N GLY A 132 3.90 1.38 2.39
CA GLY A 132 2.63 1.64 3.08
C GLY A 132 2.58 2.95 3.87
N ASP A 133 3.66 3.75 3.89
CA ASP A 133 3.59 5.12 4.39
C ASP A 133 2.64 5.96 3.53
N VAL A 134 1.89 6.84 4.20
CA VAL A 134 0.94 7.77 3.57
C VAL A 134 1.08 9.16 4.20
N ASN A 135 2.31 9.57 4.53
CA ASN A 135 2.61 10.82 5.23
C ASN A 135 2.24 12.06 4.40
N GLY A 136 2.07 11.90 3.08
CA GLY A 136 1.62 12.94 2.18
C GLY A 136 0.11 13.12 2.09
N GLN A 137 -0.68 12.25 2.75
CA GLN A 137 -2.14 12.32 2.69
C GLN A 137 -2.67 13.61 3.30
N GLY A 138 -3.43 14.40 2.53
CA GLY A 138 -4.01 15.67 2.94
C GLY A 138 -3.00 16.82 3.05
N ALA A 139 -1.76 16.64 2.63
CA ALA A 139 -0.74 17.69 2.71
C ALA A 139 -1.20 18.95 1.96
N LEU A 140 -1.14 20.09 2.66
CA LEU A 140 -1.58 21.40 2.17
C LEU A 140 -3.04 21.41 1.63
N ASN A 141 -3.85 20.40 1.97
CA ASN A 141 -5.22 20.19 1.43
C ASN A 141 -5.28 20.05 -0.10
N VAL A 142 -4.16 19.73 -0.75
CA VAL A 142 -4.07 19.57 -2.22
C VAL A 142 -3.38 18.27 -2.66
N TRP A 143 -2.74 17.52 -1.75
CA TRP A 143 -2.08 16.26 -2.03
C TRP A 143 -2.84 15.09 -1.40
N TYR A 144 -3.09 14.06 -2.18
CA TYR A 144 -3.83 12.88 -1.71
C TYR A 144 -3.26 11.61 -2.33
N ALA A 145 -3.26 10.53 -1.57
CA ALA A 145 -2.98 9.22 -2.14
C ALA A 145 -3.92 8.99 -3.33
N CYS A 146 -3.37 8.47 -4.42
CA CYS A 146 -4.14 8.19 -5.63
C CYS A 146 -5.10 7.04 -5.38
N THR A 147 -6.34 7.35 -5.07
CA THR A 147 -7.38 6.35 -4.78
C THR A 147 -7.78 5.56 -6.03
N PHE A 148 -8.23 4.31 -5.80
CA PHE A 148 -8.79 3.42 -6.82
C PHE A 148 -10.30 3.22 -6.54
N PRO A 149 -11.19 3.14 -7.54
CA PRO A 149 -10.88 3.09 -8.99
C PRO A 149 -10.60 4.46 -9.63
N ALA A 150 -10.80 5.56 -8.93
CA ALA A 150 -10.58 6.90 -9.45
C ALA A 150 -9.90 7.80 -8.42
N PRO A 151 -8.92 8.64 -8.83
CA PRO A 151 -8.34 9.67 -7.97
C PRO A 151 -9.42 10.59 -7.41
N PHE A 152 -9.28 10.94 -6.12
CA PHE A 152 -10.23 11.79 -5.38
C PHE A 152 -11.66 11.22 -5.26
N ALA A 153 -11.88 9.92 -5.51
CA ALA A 153 -13.14 9.28 -5.17
C ALA A 153 -13.36 9.35 -3.66
N ASP A 154 -14.48 9.89 -3.23
CA ASP A 154 -14.86 9.90 -1.82
C ASP A 154 -15.08 8.45 -1.35
N ALA A 155 -14.53 8.11 -0.19
CA ALA A 155 -14.65 6.77 0.41
C ALA A 155 -16.12 6.35 0.67
N THR A 156 -17.07 7.26 0.54
CA THR A 156 -18.52 7.01 0.64
C THR A 156 -19.11 6.30 -0.59
N ALA A 157 -18.42 6.29 -1.73
CA ALA A 157 -18.94 5.65 -2.95
C ALA A 157 -18.70 4.13 -3.02
N ALA A 158 -17.80 3.60 -2.18
CA ALA A 158 -17.42 2.18 -2.22
C ALA A 158 -18.47 1.23 -1.59
N THR A 159 -19.56 1.74 -0.98
CA THR A 159 -20.57 0.91 -0.31
C THR A 159 -21.84 0.68 -1.16
N ALA A 160 -21.93 1.23 -2.37
CA ALA A 160 -23.17 1.24 -3.15
C ALA A 160 -23.31 0.11 -4.19
N THR A 161 -22.38 -0.85 -4.31
CA THR A 161 -22.44 -1.90 -5.31
C THR A 161 -22.61 -3.33 -4.79
N ALA A 162 -23.13 -3.50 -3.58
CA ALA A 162 -23.38 -4.84 -3.02
C ALA A 162 -24.83 -5.04 -2.58
N ASP A 163 -25.81 -4.58 -3.37
CA ASP A 163 -27.18 -5.09 -3.21
C ASP A 163 -28.00 -4.90 -4.50
N THR A 164 -27.85 -5.84 -5.42
CA THR A 164 -28.85 -6.11 -6.43
C THR A 164 -28.89 -7.61 -6.68
N THR A 165 -29.37 -8.32 -5.69
CA THR A 165 -29.82 -9.69 -5.92
C THR A 165 -31.20 -9.86 -5.33
N SER A 166 -32.09 -10.24 -6.20
CA SER A 166 -33.34 -10.95 -5.90
C SER A 166 -34.57 -10.09 -5.61
N GLY A 167 -35.36 -9.95 -6.61
CA GLY A 167 -36.78 -9.66 -6.55
C GLY A 167 -37.47 -10.31 -7.73
N SER A 168 -37.37 -11.64 -7.83
CA SER A 168 -38.32 -12.44 -8.60
C SER A 168 -39.64 -12.41 -7.82
N GLY A 169 -40.64 -11.84 -8.42
CA GLY A 169 -42.01 -11.87 -7.95
C GLY A 169 -42.90 -11.84 -9.16
N GLY A 170 -43.37 -12.94 -9.51
CA GLY A 170 -44.36 -13.45 -10.30
C GLY A 170 -45.74 -12.90 -10.01
N GLY A 171 -46.58 -13.00 -11.00
CA GLY A 171 -48.02 -13.21 -10.81
C GLY A 171 -48.89 -12.14 -11.41
N TRP A 172 -49.63 -12.65 -12.34
CA TRP A 172 -50.95 -12.36 -12.89
C TRP A 172 -50.92 -11.73 -14.26
#